data_662ac25f057d799a373235f411b91628
#
_entry.id   662ac25f057d799a373235f411b91628
#
_cell.length_a   1.000
_cell.length_b   1.000
_cell.length_c   1.000
_cell.angle_alpha   90.00
_cell.angle_beta   90.00
_cell.angle_gamma   90.00
#
_symmetry.space_group_name_H-M   'P 1'
#
loop_
_entity.id
_entity.type
_entity.pdbx_description
1 polymer ?
#
loop_
_entity_poly.entity_id
_entity_poly.type
_entity_poly.pdbx_seq_one_letter_code
_entity_poly.pdbx_strand_id
1 'polypeptide(L)'
;MQQVWLNGQARHTNTSRLPLRSGRSLLDCYSTGRTNAQDESCRLHGLRASMTKPLRILSLGAGVQSTTLLYMMVEGEIERPDHVIFSDTGWEPIPVYEHLAKLEKVMQQHNMPFHKVSAGNIREDVLRTDGSRVALLPTYMKNPDNTKGMMQRQCTAEYKINPAMKKHRELVGLLPRQKSKEHLATTIFGISYDEIQRMKDPPFSWLRNEYPLIDMKITRQMCLDWCADHGYELPPRSACIGCPFKSDHEWRLLRDTMPDAWDDAVRFDYEYREAVKIRGKLSSTPYLHKSLIPLDQVDLRTNVEKGQYSLFGEDQFDQECEGMCGI
;
A
#
# COMPACT_ATOMS: atom_id res chain seq x y z
N MET A 1 40.56 3.53 50.65
CA MET A 1 39.97 4.30 51.76
C MET A 1 38.46 4.17 51.55
N GLN A 2 37.78 3.23 52.23
CA GLN A 2 37.07 3.39 53.50
C GLN A 2 36.05 4.51 53.44
N GLN A 3 34.75 4.33 53.71
CA GLN A 3 33.93 3.48 54.59
C GLN A 3 32.47 3.70 54.15
N VAL A 4 31.60 2.69 53.95
CA VAL A 4 30.72 2.03 54.93
C VAL A 4 29.92 3.02 55.83
N TRP A 5 28.57 2.97 55.74
CA TRP A 5 27.67 2.79 56.89
C TRP A 5 26.28 2.31 56.42
N LEU A 6 25.87 1.24 57.10
CA LEU A 6 24.57 0.58 57.17
C LEU A 6 23.58 1.39 58.03
N ASN A 7 22.28 1.17 57.80
CA ASN A 7 21.18 0.94 58.78
C ASN A 7 19.86 1.22 58.00
N GLY A 8 18.94 0.33 57.80
CA GLY A 8 18.36 -0.64 58.71
C GLY A 8 17.09 -0.10 59.35
N GLN A 9 15.91 -0.41 58.78
CA GLN A 9 14.72 -0.75 59.57
C GLN A 9 13.61 -1.33 58.72
N ALA A 10 13.20 -2.54 59.04
CA ALA A 10 12.00 -3.24 58.58
C ALA A 10 10.76 -2.67 59.29
N ARG A 11 9.62 -2.58 58.60
CA ARG A 11 8.27 -2.69 59.21
C ARG A 11 7.20 -3.11 58.23
N HIS A 12 6.58 -4.22 58.58
CA HIS A 12 5.19 -4.62 58.46
C HIS A 12 4.57 -4.91 57.10
N THR A 13 4.42 -6.17 56.85
CA THR A 13 3.44 -6.89 56.07
C THR A 13 2.00 -6.35 56.28
N ASN A 14 1.33 -5.97 55.20
CA ASN A 14 -0.12 -5.95 55.18
C ASN A 14 -0.61 -6.62 53.89
N THR A 15 -1.00 -7.88 54.02
CA THR A 15 -1.66 -8.71 53.00
C THR A 15 -3.12 -8.31 52.93
N SER A 16 -3.50 -7.44 52.00
CA SER A 16 -4.89 -7.29 51.59
C SER A 16 -5.10 -8.02 50.27
N ARG A 17 -5.70 -9.20 50.38
CA ARG A 17 -6.21 -9.98 49.23
C ARG A 17 -7.30 -9.18 48.50
N LEU A 18 -7.05 -8.79 47.25
CA LEU A 18 -8.10 -8.36 46.35
C LEU A 18 -8.78 -9.62 45.80
N PRO A 19 -10.13 -9.62 45.70
CA PRO A 19 -10.89 -10.78 45.22
C PRO A 19 -10.69 -10.97 43.71
N LEU A 20 -10.38 -12.21 43.33
CA LEU A 20 -10.43 -12.71 41.97
C LEU A 20 -11.85 -12.46 41.42
N ARG A 21 -12.03 -11.57 40.47
CA ARG A 21 -13.25 -11.49 39.67
C ARG A 21 -13.31 -12.74 38.80
N SER A 22 -14.19 -13.67 39.20
CA SER A 22 -14.59 -14.82 38.44
C SER A 22 -15.09 -14.36 37.04
N GLY A 23 -14.47 -14.89 35.97
CA GLY A 23 -14.96 -14.69 34.60
C GLY A 23 -16.39 -15.25 34.50
N ARG A 24 -17.31 -14.44 34.03
CA ARG A 24 -18.69 -14.89 33.73
C ARG A 24 -18.63 -15.90 32.59
N SER A 25 -19.33 -17.00 32.74
CA SER A 25 -19.45 -18.03 31.70
C SER A 25 -20.37 -17.56 30.57
N LEU A 26 -20.17 -18.12 29.37
CA LEU A 26 -20.99 -17.85 28.17
C LEU A 26 -22.50 -18.09 28.37
N LEU A 27 -22.93 -18.79 29.43
CA LEU A 27 -24.30 -19.06 29.74
C LEU A 27 -25.05 -17.87 30.39
N ASP A 28 -24.33 -16.90 30.96
CA ASP A 28 -24.94 -15.73 31.61
C ASP A 28 -25.42 -14.66 30.63
N CYS A 29 -25.03 -14.73 29.33
CA CYS A 29 -25.45 -13.77 28.32
C CYS A 29 -26.84 -14.02 27.74
N TYR A 30 -27.42 -15.23 27.93
CA TYR A 30 -28.70 -15.60 27.31
C TYR A 30 -29.92 -15.39 28.21
N SER A 31 -29.75 -15.00 29.46
CA SER A 31 -30.86 -14.98 30.44
C SER A 31 -31.47 -13.60 30.73
N THR A 32 -30.94 -12.51 30.17
CA THR A 32 -31.51 -11.18 30.43
C THR A 32 -31.78 -10.44 29.12
N GLY A 33 -33.08 -10.36 28.75
CA GLY A 33 -33.56 -9.65 27.55
C GLY A 33 -33.38 -8.13 27.63
N ARG A 34 -32.17 -7.62 27.56
CA ARG A 34 -31.83 -6.20 27.44
C ARG A 34 -31.00 -5.98 26.19
N THR A 35 -31.60 -5.35 25.20
CA THR A 35 -30.95 -4.83 24.00
C THR A 35 -30.24 -3.50 24.31
N ASN A 36 -28.95 -3.49 24.54
CA ASN A 36 -28.12 -2.29 24.62
C ASN A 36 -26.72 -2.61 24.09
N ALA A 37 -25.90 -1.58 23.84
CA ALA A 37 -24.53 -1.61 23.26
C ALA A 37 -23.57 -2.69 23.84
N GLN A 38 -23.92 -3.31 24.96
CA GLN A 38 -23.22 -4.45 25.55
C GLN A 38 -23.49 -5.77 24.80
N ASP A 39 -24.61 -5.86 24.05
CA ASP A 39 -24.99 -7.05 23.28
C ASP A 39 -24.18 -7.17 21.99
N GLU A 40 -23.81 -6.04 21.38
CA GLU A 40 -22.87 -6.03 20.24
C GLU A 40 -21.47 -6.48 20.63
N SER A 41 -21.02 -6.11 21.82
CA SER A 41 -19.72 -6.56 22.35
C SER A 41 -19.71 -8.07 22.60
N CYS A 42 -20.81 -8.65 23.10
CA CYS A 42 -20.95 -10.11 23.30
C CYS A 42 -21.04 -10.86 21.97
N ARG A 43 -21.76 -10.31 20.96
CA ARG A 43 -21.81 -10.91 19.62
C ARG A 43 -20.46 -10.88 18.92
N LEU A 44 -19.70 -9.77 19.03
CA LEU A 44 -18.34 -9.67 18.49
C LEU A 44 -17.36 -10.61 19.19
N HIS A 45 -17.48 -10.85 20.50
CA HIS A 45 -16.67 -11.84 21.23
C HIS A 45 -17.05 -13.28 20.87
N GLY A 46 -18.32 -13.56 20.64
CA GLY A 46 -18.80 -14.88 20.19
C GLY A 46 -18.35 -15.26 18.78
N LEU A 47 -18.28 -14.28 17.86
CA LEU A 47 -17.73 -14.46 16.52
C LEU A 47 -16.21 -14.72 16.53
N ARG A 48 -15.49 -14.19 17.54
CA ARG A 48 -14.05 -14.36 17.69
C ARG A 48 -13.63 -15.79 18.09
N ALA A 49 -14.48 -16.52 18.79
CA ALA A 49 -14.17 -17.89 19.25
C ALA A 49 -14.23 -18.95 18.13
N SER A 50 -14.66 -18.58 16.91
CA SER A 50 -14.81 -19.48 15.77
C SER A 50 -13.67 -19.40 14.73
N MET A 51 -12.76 -18.43 14.81
CA MET A 51 -11.68 -18.27 13.81
C MET A 51 -10.43 -19.05 14.22
N THR A 52 -10.37 -20.32 13.85
CA THR A 52 -9.22 -21.21 14.10
C THR A 52 -8.05 -20.99 13.13
N LYS A 53 -8.26 -20.28 12.00
CA LYS A 53 -7.23 -20.02 10.97
C LYS A 53 -7.06 -18.51 10.73
N PRO A 54 -5.82 -18.00 10.66
CA PRO A 54 -5.57 -16.61 10.28
C PRO A 54 -6.14 -16.31 8.88
N LEU A 55 -6.74 -15.13 8.68
CA LEU A 55 -7.24 -14.72 7.38
C LEU A 55 -6.09 -14.51 6.38
N ARG A 56 -6.24 -15.01 5.18
CA ARG A 56 -5.33 -14.77 4.05
C ARG A 56 -5.88 -13.63 3.21
N ILE A 57 -5.12 -12.56 3.04
CA ILE A 57 -5.57 -11.34 2.37
C ILE A 57 -4.60 -10.98 1.27
N LEU A 58 -5.06 -11.01 0.01
CA LEU A 58 -4.26 -10.56 -1.13
C LEU A 58 -4.26 -9.04 -1.21
N SER A 59 -3.07 -8.42 -1.20
CA SER A 59 -2.89 -7.02 -1.55
C SER A 59 -2.78 -6.89 -3.07
N LEU A 60 -3.87 -6.48 -3.70
CA LEU A 60 -3.96 -6.35 -5.15
C LEU A 60 -3.53 -4.92 -5.58
N GLY A 61 -2.48 -4.81 -6.38
CA GLY A 61 -2.04 -3.54 -6.97
C GLY A 61 -2.61 -3.29 -8.38
N ALA A 62 -3.26 -4.29 -8.98
CA ALA A 62 -3.71 -4.31 -10.37
C ALA A 62 -2.58 -4.09 -11.40
N GLY A 63 -1.33 -4.35 -11.02
CA GLY A 63 -0.18 -4.43 -11.91
C GLY A 63 0.17 -5.88 -12.26
N VAL A 64 1.31 -6.08 -12.94
CA VAL A 64 1.72 -7.38 -13.48
C VAL A 64 1.77 -8.45 -12.40
N GLN A 65 2.60 -8.28 -11.38
CA GLN A 65 2.89 -9.33 -10.41
C GLN A 65 1.66 -9.70 -9.55
N SER A 66 0.92 -8.71 -9.06
CA SER A 66 -0.26 -8.96 -8.23
C SER A 66 -1.44 -9.54 -9.00
N THR A 67 -1.54 -9.22 -10.30
CA THR A 67 -2.53 -9.81 -11.20
C THR A 67 -2.17 -11.26 -11.53
N THR A 68 -0.91 -11.55 -11.88
CA THR A 68 -0.45 -12.92 -12.10
C THR A 68 -0.69 -13.77 -10.87
N LEU A 69 -0.35 -13.26 -9.68
CA LEU A 69 -0.59 -13.96 -8.42
C LEU A 69 -2.08 -14.27 -8.20
N LEU A 70 -2.98 -13.33 -8.52
CA LEU A 70 -4.42 -13.58 -8.47
C LEU A 70 -4.85 -14.68 -9.44
N TYR A 71 -4.34 -14.68 -10.67
CA TYR A 71 -4.67 -15.71 -11.66
C TYR A 71 -4.12 -17.08 -11.25
N MET A 72 -2.90 -17.17 -10.73
CA MET A 72 -2.34 -18.43 -10.20
C MET A 72 -3.20 -18.99 -9.03
N MET A 73 -3.80 -18.11 -8.23
CA MET A 73 -4.77 -18.50 -7.18
C MET A 73 -6.09 -18.98 -7.78
N VAL A 74 -6.53 -18.42 -8.90
CA VAL A 74 -7.73 -18.87 -9.65
C VAL A 74 -7.49 -20.25 -10.23
N GLU A 75 -6.34 -20.48 -10.86
CA GLU A 75 -5.96 -21.77 -11.46
C GLU A 75 -5.65 -22.86 -10.40
N GLY A 76 -5.47 -22.46 -9.13
CA GLY A 76 -5.21 -23.39 -8.02
C GLY A 76 -3.74 -23.74 -7.82
N GLU A 77 -2.81 -23.03 -8.47
CA GLU A 77 -1.37 -23.21 -8.26
C GLU A 77 -0.95 -22.66 -6.89
N ILE A 78 -1.66 -21.66 -6.38
CA ILE A 78 -1.45 -21.03 -5.08
C ILE A 78 -2.77 -21.04 -4.29
N GLU A 79 -2.68 -21.21 -2.97
CA GLU A 79 -3.85 -21.20 -2.09
C GLU A 79 -4.59 -19.86 -2.19
N ARG A 80 -5.92 -19.94 -2.42
CA ARG A 80 -6.80 -18.77 -2.56
C ARG A 80 -6.83 -17.92 -1.30
N PRO A 81 -6.94 -16.60 -1.42
CA PRO A 81 -7.12 -15.70 -0.29
C PRO A 81 -8.58 -15.74 0.19
N ASP A 82 -8.78 -15.43 1.47
CA ASP A 82 -10.13 -15.21 2.04
C ASP A 82 -10.70 -13.86 1.58
N HIS A 83 -9.83 -12.87 1.35
CA HIS A 83 -10.18 -11.53 0.90
C HIS A 83 -9.13 -10.95 -0.04
N VAL A 84 -9.56 -10.06 -0.93
CA VAL A 84 -8.69 -9.26 -1.80
C VAL A 84 -8.92 -7.78 -1.51
N ILE A 85 -7.85 -7.01 -1.31
CA ILE A 85 -7.92 -5.57 -1.05
C ILE A 85 -7.16 -4.81 -2.13
N PHE A 86 -7.82 -3.84 -2.77
CA PHE A 86 -7.23 -2.86 -3.66
C PHE A 86 -7.32 -1.46 -3.03
N SER A 87 -6.22 -0.75 -2.97
CA SER A 87 -6.16 0.63 -2.47
C SER A 87 -6.17 1.62 -3.63
N ASP A 88 -7.31 2.27 -3.82
CA ASP A 88 -7.52 3.26 -4.87
C ASP A 88 -7.00 4.63 -4.44
N THR A 89 -6.08 5.18 -5.22
CA THR A 89 -5.54 6.53 -5.04
C THR A 89 -6.42 7.62 -5.66
N GLY A 90 -7.43 7.21 -6.45
CA GLY A 90 -8.29 8.13 -7.21
C GLY A 90 -7.61 8.75 -8.42
N TRP A 91 -6.36 8.35 -8.77
CA TRP A 91 -5.61 8.95 -9.87
C TRP A 91 -4.77 7.93 -10.66
N GLU A 92 -5.33 6.75 -10.87
CA GLU A 92 -4.73 5.74 -11.76
C GLU A 92 -5.15 6.02 -13.23
N PRO A 93 -4.36 5.62 -14.24
CA PRO A 93 -4.77 5.68 -15.65
C PRO A 93 -6.00 4.83 -15.94
N ILE A 94 -6.81 5.23 -16.95
CA ILE A 94 -8.02 4.50 -17.35
C ILE A 94 -7.78 3.00 -17.56
N PRO A 95 -6.73 2.55 -18.28
CA PRO A 95 -6.48 1.12 -18.49
C PRO A 95 -6.33 0.31 -17.19
N VAL A 96 -5.85 0.94 -16.10
CA VAL A 96 -5.76 0.29 -14.79
C VAL A 96 -7.14 0.05 -14.19
N TYR A 97 -8.05 1.03 -14.30
CA TYR A 97 -9.43 0.86 -13.83
C TYR A 97 -10.23 -0.13 -14.68
N GLU A 98 -10.02 -0.15 -16.00
CA GLU A 98 -10.64 -1.13 -16.89
C GLU A 98 -10.15 -2.55 -16.56
N HIS A 99 -8.85 -2.70 -16.34
CA HIS A 99 -8.26 -3.97 -15.91
C HIS A 99 -8.82 -4.40 -14.55
N LEU A 100 -8.87 -3.49 -13.58
CA LEU A 100 -9.45 -3.76 -12.26
C LEU A 100 -10.90 -4.26 -12.37
N ALA A 101 -11.71 -3.66 -13.25
CA ALA A 101 -13.09 -4.10 -13.47
C ALA A 101 -13.17 -5.51 -14.06
N LYS A 102 -12.20 -5.94 -14.88
CA LYS A 102 -12.09 -7.33 -15.36
C LYS A 102 -11.71 -8.26 -14.22
N LEU A 103 -10.73 -7.89 -13.39
CA LEU A 103 -10.31 -8.66 -12.21
C LEU A 103 -11.45 -8.81 -11.19
N GLU A 104 -12.26 -7.78 -11.00
CA GLU A 104 -13.43 -7.82 -10.11
C GLU A 104 -14.43 -8.89 -10.56
N LYS A 105 -14.70 -9.01 -11.86
CA LYS A 105 -15.54 -10.07 -12.42
C LYS A 105 -14.96 -11.46 -12.17
N VAL A 106 -13.65 -11.62 -12.38
CA VAL A 106 -12.94 -12.89 -12.10
C VAL A 106 -13.07 -13.25 -10.61
N MET A 107 -12.81 -12.31 -9.70
CA MET A 107 -12.95 -12.54 -8.26
C MET A 107 -14.37 -12.92 -7.88
N GLN A 108 -15.38 -12.28 -8.47
CA GLN A 108 -16.80 -12.60 -8.25
C GLN A 108 -17.14 -14.03 -8.72
N GLN A 109 -16.69 -14.43 -9.91
CA GLN A 109 -16.89 -15.79 -10.45
C GLN A 109 -16.28 -16.88 -9.56
N HIS A 110 -15.17 -16.57 -8.89
CA HIS A 110 -14.46 -17.52 -8.03
C HIS A 110 -14.77 -17.34 -6.54
N ASN A 111 -15.82 -16.56 -6.18
CA ASN A 111 -16.25 -16.30 -4.80
C ASN A 111 -15.13 -15.75 -3.90
N MET A 112 -14.29 -14.88 -4.43
CA MET A 112 -13.25 -14.16 -3.68
C MET A 112 -13.75 -12.77 -3.29
N PRO A 113 -14.02 -12.50 -2.00
CA PRO A 113 -14.50 -11.20 -1.55
C PRO A 113 -13.51 -10.09 -1.85
N PHE A 114 -13.93 -9.11 -2.64
CA PHE A 114 -13.13 -7.97 -3.06
C PHE A 114 -13.48 -6.70 -2.29
N HIS A 115 -12.48 -5.94 -1.88
CA HIS A 115 -12.63 -4.69 -1.15
C HIS A 115 -11.81 -3.59 -1.82
N LYS A 116 -12.50 -2.64 -2.46
CA LYS A 116 -11.89 -1.39 -2.92
C LYS A 116 -11.91 -0.39 -1.77
N VAL A 117 -10.72 0.04 -1.32
CA VAL A 117 -10.56 1.03 -0.23
C VAL A 117 -9.89 2.28 -0.77
N SER A 118 -10.19 3.45 -0.20
CA SER A 118 -9.61 4.72 -0.61
C SER A 118 -9.43 5.65 0.60
N ALA A 119 -8.45 6.52 0.53
CA ALA A 119 -8.25 7.64 1.45
C ALA A 119 -8.66 8.98 0.83
N GLY A 120 -9.17 9.00 -0.39
CA GLY A 120 -9.51 10.18 -1.17
C GLY A 120 -8.83 10.20 -2.54
N ASN A 121 -8.87 11.33 -3.21
CA ASN A 121 -8.20 11.53 -4.49
C ASN A 121 -6.84 12.23 -4.25
N ILE A 122 -5.75 11.52 -4.51
CA ILE A 122 -4.40 12.02 -4.26
C ILE A 122 -4.09 13.30 -5.06
N ARG A 123 -4.60 13.42 -6.30
CA ARG A 123 -4.40 14.60 -7.14
C ARG A 123 -5.02 15.85 -6.51
N GLU A 124 -6.28 15.74 -6.09
CA GLU A 124 -7.02 16.84 -5.50
C GLU A 124 -6.49 17.22 -4.11
N ASP A 125 -6.20 16.20 -3.31
CA ASP A 125 -5.76 16.41 -1.91
C ASP A 125 -4.42 17.13 -1.83
N VAL A 126 -3.45 16.78 -2.71
CA VAL A 126 -2.12 17.43 -2.67
C VAL A 126 -2.10 18.84 -3.25
N LEU A 127 -3.16 19.24 -3.97
CA LEU A 127 -3.32 20.61 -4.49
C LEU A 127 -3.98 21.57 -3.50
N ARG A 128 -4.49 21.09 -2.37
CA ARG A 128 -5.16 21.92 -1.37
C ARG A 128 -4.25 23.05 -0.85
N THR A 129 -4.81 24.24 -0.73
CA THR A 129 -4.14 25.44 -0.21
C THR A 129 -4.85 26.06 1.00
N ASP A 130 -5.88 25.37 1.52
CA ASP A 130 -6.73 25.81 2.65
C ASP A 130 -6.06 25.69 4.04
N GLY A 131 -4.78 25.35 4.08
CA GLY A 131 -4.02 25.14 5.32
C GLY A 131 -4.15 23.74 5.92
N SER A 132 -5.00 22.88 5.35
CA SER A 132 -5.10 21.46 5.76
C SER A 132 -3.77 20.74 5.53
N ARG A 133 -3.58 19.63 6.27
CA ARG A 133 -2.43 18.75 6.05
C ARG A 133 -2.60 18.01 4.72
N VAL A 134 -1.59 18.07 3.88
CA VAL A 134 -1.51 17.32 2.62
C VAL A 134 -0.35 16.31 2.67
N ALA A 135 -0.54 15.16 2.03
CA ALA A 135 0.54 14.19 1.84
C ALA A 135 1.59 14.73 0.87
N LEU A 136 2.86 14.43 1.14
CA LEU A 136 3.93 14.80 0.23
C LEU A 136 4.10 13.73 -0.86
N LEU A 137 4.20 14.20 -2.11
CA LEU A 137 4.61 13.36 -3.23
C LEU A 137 6.13 13.34 -3.33
N PRO A 138 6.74 12.23 -3.79
CA PRO A 138 8.19 12.13 -3.95
C PRO A 138 8.68 12.87 -5.20
N THR A 139 8.33 14.16 -5.31
CA THR A 139 8.74 15.02 -6.43
C THR A 139 10.21 15.39 -6.34
N TYR A 140 10.81 15.61 -7.49
CA TYR A 140 12.17 16.16 -7.58
C TYR A 140 12.14 17.63 -7.19
N MET A 141 13.10 18.07 -6.39
CA MET A 141 13.13 19.41 -5.82
C MET A 141 14.31 20.19 -6.39
N LYS A 142 14.06 21.38 -6.91
CA LYS A 142 15.09 22.37 -7.24
C LYS A 142 15.23 23.33 -6.05
N ASN A 143 16.35 23.27 -5.37
CA ASN A 143 16.67 24.13 -4.24
C ASN A 143 17.08 25.54 -4.72
N PRO A 144 16.98 26.59 -3.87
CA PRO A 144 17.39 27.95 -4.20
C PRO A 144 18.86 28.08 -4.63
N ASP A 145 19.74 27.20 -4.14
CA ASP A 145 21.15 27.10 -4.49
C ASP A 145 21.40 26.24 -5.76
N ASN A 146 20.33 25.88 -6.50
CA ASN A 146 20.33 24.99 -7.66
C ASN A 146 20.73 23.54 -7.38
N THR A 147 20.89 23.12 -6.14
CA THR A 147 21.06 21.70 -5.82
C THR A 147 19.77 20.92 -6.05
N LYS A 148 19.91 19.61 -6.29
CA LYS A 148 18.77 18.70 -6.49
C LYS A 148 18.44 17.99 -5.20
N GLY A 149 17.16 17.84 -4.93
CA GLY A 149 16.64 17.05 -3.81
C GLY A 149 15.47 16.19 -4.26
N MET A 150 14.93 15.40 -3.35
CA MET A 150 13.69 14.66 -3.54
C MET A 150 12.83 14.81 -2.30
N MET A 151 11.54 15.04 -2.50
CA MET A 151 10.56 15.11 -1.43
C MET A 151 10.33 13.73 -0.82
N GLN A 152 10.06 13.69 0.48
CA GLN A 152 9.72 12.45 1.16
C GLN A 152 8.45 11.81 0.58
N ARG A 153 8.48 10.51 0.35
CA ARG A 153 7.35 9.73 -0.15
C ARG A 153 6.36 9.44 0.97
N GLN A 154 5.25 10.18 1.04
CA GLN A 154 4.17 9.93 2.00
C GLN A 154 2.93 9.29 1.33
N CYS A 155 2.76 9.44 0.03
CA CYS A 155 1.61 8.95 -0.72
C CYS A 155 1.35 7.45 -0.52
N THR A 156 2.38 6.62 -0.47
CA THR A 156 2.24 5.18 -0.25
C THR A 156 1.63 4.89 1.12
N ALA A 157 2.15 5.50 2.18
CA ALA A 157 1.61 5.30 3.52
C ALA A 157 0.16 5.77 3.63
N GLU A 158 -0.14 6.97 3.12
CA GLU A 158 -1.44 7.60 3.35
C GLU A 158 -2.55 7.09 2.44
N TYR A 159 -2.27 6.82 1.15
CA TYR A 159 -3.29 6.43 0.18
C TYR A 159 -3.34 4.91 -0.08
N LYS A 160 -2.30 4.15 0.27
CA LYS A 160 -2.27 2.70 0.02
C LYS A 160 -2.24 1.90 1.32
N ILE A 161 -1.26 2.13 2.19
CA ILE A 161 -1.06 1.32 3.39
C ILE A 161 -2.16 1.57 4.44
N ASN A 162 -2.39 2.82 4.82
CA ASN A 162 -3.33 3.15 5.90
C ASN A 162 -4.77 2.69 5.60
N PRO A 163 -5.36 2.94 4.41
CA PRO A 163 -6.69 2.44 4.11
C PRO A 163 -6.75 0.91 4.05
N ALA A 164 -5.72 0.23 3.49
CA ALA A 164 -5.63 -1.21 3.51
C ALA A 164 -5.56 -1.76 4.94
N MET A 165 -4.69 -1.20 5.80
CA MET A 165 -4.56 -1.61 7.20
C MET A 165 -5.84 -1.38 8.01
N LYS A 166 -6.59 -0.31 7.74
CA LYS A 166 -7.90 -0.09 8.34
C LYS A 166 -8.85 -1.24 7.98
N LYS A 167 -8.86 -1.67 6.71
CA LYS A 167 -9.68 -2.80 6.24
C LYS A 167 -9.21 -4.13 6.83
N HIS A 168 -7.91 -4.39 6.90
CA HIS A 168 -7.37 -5.57 7.58
C HIS A 168 -7.87 -5.68 9.02
N ARG A 169 -7.79 -4.58 9.78
CA ARG A 169 -8.26 -4.53 11.18
C ARG A 169 -9.75 -4.81 11.29
N GLU A 170 -10.56 -4.24 10.39
CA GLU A 170 -12.00 -4.48 10.30
C GLU A 170 -12.29 -5.97 10.07
N LEU A 171 -11.62 -6.60 9.09
CA LEU A 171 -11.83 -8.01 8.74
C LEU A 171 -11.46 -8.96 9.88
N VAL A 172 -10.40 -8.66 10.66
CA VAL A 172 -10.03 -9.48 11.83
C VAL A 172 -10.74 -9.06 13.11
N GLY A 173 -11.70 -8.12 13.08
CA GLY A 173 -12.48 -7.67 14.23
C GLY A 173 -11.67 -6.87 15.26
N LEU A 174 -10.56 -6.23 14.88
CA LEU A 174 -9.76 -5.38 15.76
C LEU A 174 -10.27 -3.94 15.76
N LEU A 175 -10.61 -3.42 16.92
CA LEU A 175 -10.95 -2.01 17.12
C LEU A 175 -9.74 -1.09 16.84
N PRO A 176 -9.96 0.22 16.52
CA PRO A 176 -8.88 1.19 16.39
C PRO A 176 -7.93 1.15 17.60
N ARG A 177 -6.61 1.10 17.35
CA ARG A 177 -5.54 1.03 18.38
C ARG A 177 -5.53 -0.24 19.24
N GLN A 178 -6.46 -1.17 19.08
CA GLN A 178 -6.42 -2.45 19.78
C GLN A 178 -5.21 -3.26 19.33
N LYS A 179 -4.50 -3.90 20.27
CA LYS A 179 -3.35 -4.77 20.01
C LYS A 179 -3.77 -6.23 20.18
N SER A 180 -3.16 -7.12 19.42
CA SER A 180 -3.23 -8.57 19.61
C SER A 180 -1.84 -9.15 19.45
N LYS A 181 -1.53 -10.21 20.21
CA LYS A 181 -0.31 -11.02 20.04
C LYS A 181 -0.56 -12.26 19.20
N GLU A 182 -1.83 -12.60 18.97
CA GLU A 182 -2.23 -13.73 18.15
C GLU A 182 -2.05 -13.39 16.68
N HIS A 183 -1.64 -14.36 15.88
CA HIS A 183 -1.61 -14.25 14.43
C HIS A 183 -3.05 -14.30 13.90
N LEU A 184 -3.58 -13.18 13.41
CA LEU A 184 -4.96 -13.04 12.96
C LEU A 184 -5.09 -12.95 11.44
N ALA A 185 -4.08 -12.45 10.76
CA ALA A 185 -4.09 -12.34 9.31
C ALA A 185 -2.70 -12.47 8.70
N THR A 186 -2.68 -12.90 7.44
CA THR A 186 -1.51 -12.90 6.55
C THR A 186 -1.81 -12.06 5.34
N THR A 187 -0.98 -11.06 5.05
CA THR A 187 -1.04 -10.32 3.79
C THR A 187 -0.15 -10.96 2.75
N ILE A 188 -0.71 -11.23 1.58
CA ILE A 188 -0.02 -11.82 0.45
C ILE A 188 0.32 -10.71 -0.54
N PHE A 189 1.60 -10.60 -0.91
CA PHE A 189 2.09 -9.55 -1.80
C PHE A 189 2.59 -10.11 -3.13
N GLY A 190 2.21 -9.43 -4.22
CA GLY A 190 2.76 -9.67 -5.55
C GLY A 190 4.10 -8.96 -5.72
N ILE A 191 5.11 -9.35 -4.95
CA ILE A 191 6.50 -8.91 -5.11
C ILE A 191 7.28 -10.04 -5.76
N SER A 192 7.88 -9.79 -6.92
CA SER A 192 8.65 -10.78 -7.68
C SER A 192 10.07 -10.94 -7.15
N TYR A 193 10.75 -12.01 -7.58
CA TYR A 193 12.07 -12.37 -7.08
C TYR A 193 13.14 -11.31 -7.38
N ASP A 194 13.05 -10.63 -8.52
CA ASP A 194 13.91 -9.51 -8.92
C ASP A 194 13.71 -8.24 -8.07
N GLU A 195 12.62 -8.17 -7.27
CA GLU A 195 12.33 -7.10 -6.33
C GLU A 195 12.44 -7.52 -4.85
N ILE A 196 13.18 -8.58 -4.53
CA ILE A 196 13.31 -9.15 -3.18
C ILE A 196 13.69 -8.13 -2.09
N GLN A 197 14.42 -7.07 -2.46
CA GLN A 197 14.78 -5.97 -1.55
C GLN A 197 13.57 -5.18 -1.02
N ARG A 198 12.38 -5.39 -1.60
CA ARG A 198 11.12 -4.75 -1.15
C ARG A 198 10.43 -5.53 -0.03
N MET A 199 10.90 -6.74 0.29
CA MET A 199 10.37 -7.51 1.42
C MET A 199 10.55 -6.75 2.73
N LYS A 200 9.51 -6.76 3.55
CA LYS A 200 9.53 -6.17 4.88
C LYS A 200 8.70 -6.98 5.87
N ASP A 201 9.11 -6.92 7.12
CA ASP A 201 8.32 -7.45 8.20
C ASP A 201 7.08 -6.58 8.47
N PRO A 202 5.95 -7.19 8.86
CA PRO A 202 4.77 -6.42 9.21
C PRO A 202 4.97 -5.64 10.51
N PRO A 203 4.38 -4.43 10.64
CA PRO A 203 4.58 -3.59 11.82
C PRO A 203 3.76 -4.04 13.03
N PHE A 204 2.93 -5.08 12.88
CA PHE A 204 2.01 -5.55 13.90
C PHE A 204 2.18 -7.04 14.19
N SER A 205 2.21 -7.42 15.47
CA SER A 205 2.37 -8.82 15.92
C SER A 205 1.23 -9.76 15.48
N TRP A 206 0.05 -9.22 15.16
CA TRP A 206 -1.10 -9.98 14.68
C TRP A 206 -1.11 -10.24 13.17
N LEU A 207 -0.18 -9.63 12.42
CA LEU A 207 -0.07 -9.70 10.97
C LEU A 207 1.20 -10.43 10.56
N ARG A 208 1.17 -11.17 9.47
CA ARG A 208 2.33 -11.71 8.75
C ARG A 208 2.28 -11.30 7.29
N ASN A 209 3.43 -11.34 6.62
CA ASN A 209 3.54 -11.11 5.19
C ASN A 209 3.99 -12.41 4.51
N GLU A 210 3.42 -12.69 3.35
CA GLU A 210 3.82 -13.79 2.46
C GLU A 210 4.16 -13.23 1.07
N TYR A 211 5.15 -13.84 0.42
CA TYR A 211 5.70 -13.42 -0.86
C TYR A 211 5.82 -14.62 -1.81
N PRO A 212 4.70 -15.21 -2.29
CA PRO A 212 4.74 -16.47 -3.03
C PRO A 212 5.60 -16.43 -4.28
N LEU A 213 5.63 -15.31 -5.02
CA LEU A 213 6.45 -15.17 -6.22
C LEU A 213 7.96 -15.22 -5.89
N ILE A 214 8.37 -14.73 -4.72
CA ILE A 214 9.76 -14.82 -4.25
C ILE A 214 10.08 -16.25 -3.88
N ASP A 215 9.20 -16.93 -3.15
CA ASP A 215 9.38 -18.33 -2.72
C ASP A 215 9.49 -19.26 -3.94
N MET A 216 8.71 -18.98 -4.99
CA MET A 216 8.73 -19.69 -6.28
C MET A 216 9.85 -19.21 -7.23
N LYS A 217 10.63 -18.17 -6.85
CA LYS A 217 11.67 -17.53 -7.67
C LYS A 217 11.16 -16.98 -9.00
N ILE A 218 9.92 -16.51 -9.02
CA ILE A 218 9.28 -15.93 -10.21
C ILE A 218 9.68 -14.46 -10.32
N THR A 219 10.28 -14.11 -11.47
CA THR A 219 10.61 -12.71 -11.82
C THR A 219 9.42 -12.02 -12.46
N ARG A 220 9.51 -10.69 -12.60
CA ARG A 220 8.47 -9.91 -13.31
C ARG A 220 8.28 -10.37 -14.76
N GLN A 221 9.37 -10.68 -15.47
CA GLN A 221 9.26 -11.22 -16.84
C GLN A 221 8.53 -12.56 -16.85
N MET A 222 8.85 -13.45 -15.93
CA MET A 222 8.16 -14.76 -15.82
C MET A 222 6.66 -14.57 -15.50
N CYS A 223 6.26 -13.52 -14.79
CA CYS A 223 4.84 -13.19 -14.60
C CYS A 223 4.16 -12.85 -15.93
N LEU A 224 4.81 -12.05 -16.79
CA LEU A 224 4.28 -11.70 -18.11
C LEU A 224 4.17 -12.95 -19.00
N ASP A 225 5.22 -13.77 -19.03
CA ASP A 225 5.26 -15.01 -19.80
C ASP A 225 4.15 -15.97 -19.32
N TRP A 226 4.00 -16.13 -18.01
CA TRP A 226 2.93 -16.95 -17.43
C TRP A 226 1.53 -16.47 -17.86
N CYS A 227 1.26 -15.16 -17.82
CA CYS A 227 -0.03 -14.63 -18.29
C CYS A 227 -0.25 -14.93 -19.78
N ALA A 228 0.78 -14.76 -20.62
CA ALA A 228 0.69 -15.04 -22.04
C ALA A 228 0.44 -16.52 -22.33
N ASP A 229 1.18 -17.42 -21.67
CA ASP A 229 1.06 -18.87 -21.83
C ASP A 229 -0.31 -19.41 -21.42
N HIS A 230 -0.97 -18.77 -20.44
CA HIS A 230 -2.31 -19.13 -19.98
C HIS A 230 -3.43 -18.36 -20.70
N GLY A 231 -3.11 -17.56 -21.72
CA GLY A 231 -4.09 -16.82 -22.53
C GLY A 231 -4.74 -15.64 -21.81
N TYR A 232 -4.14 -15.14 -20.72
CA TYR A 232 -4.59 -13.91 -20.08
C TYR A 232 -4.07 -12.68 -20.80
N GLU A 233 -4.87 -11.61 -20.80
CA GLU A 233 -4.38 -10.29 -21.25
C GLU A 233 -3.23 -9.83 -20.34
N LEU A 234 -2.22 -9.22 -20.95
CA LEU A 234 -1.11 -8.64 -20.17
C LEU A 234 -1.62 -7.49 -19.31
N PRO A 235 -1.36 -7.54 -17.99
CA PRO A 235 -1.80 -6.49 -17.08
C PRO A 235 -1.13 -5.16 -17.40
N PRO A 236 -1.84 -4.03 -17.28
CA PRO A 236 -1.24 -2.71 -17.43
C PRO A 236 -0.28 -2.43 -16.26
N ARG A 237 0.62 -1.48 -16.47
CA ARG A 237 1.40 -0.95 -15.37
C ARG A 237 0.51 -0.11 -14.44
N SER A 238 0.47 -0.47 -13.16
CA SER A 238 -0.25 0.26 -12.12
C SER A 238 0.66 1.32 -11.50
N ALA A 239 0.44 2.58 -11.88
CA ALA A 239 1.09 3.73 -11.28
C ALA A 239 0.24 4.98 -11.49
N CYS A 240 0.07 5.81 -10.47
CA CYS A 240 -0.65 7.07 -10.57
C CYS A 240 -0.19 7.90 -11.78
N ILE A 241 -1.11 8.64 -12.41
CA ILE A 241 -0.84 9.44 -13.61
C ILE A 241 0.39 10.36 -13.42
N GLY A 242 0.44 11.12 -12.32
CA GLY A 242 1.56 12.02 -12.00
C GLY A 242 2.62 11.42 -11.09
N CYS A 243 2.90 10.11 -11.15
CA CYS A 243 3.94 9.49 -10.33
C CYS A 243 5.35 9.93 -10.77
N PRO A 244 6.15 10.59 -9.90
CA PRO A 244 7.50 11.05 -10.27
C PRO A 244 8.51 9.93 -10.54
N PHE A 245 8.20 8.68 -10.14
CA PHE A 245 9.06 7.53 -10.39
C PHE A 245 8.91 6.92 -11.78
N LYS A 246 8.14 7.56 -12.68
CA LYS A 246 8.09 7.14 -14.08
C LYS A 246 9.43 7.36 -14.76
N SER A 247 9.87 6.39 -15.55
CA SER A 247 11.01 6.53 -16.46
C SER A 247 10.69 7.44 -17.64
N ASP A 248 11.71 7.90 -18.38
CA ASP A 248 11.52 8.71 -19.60
C ASP A 248 10.68 7.93 -20.65
N HIS A 249 10.88 6.60 -20.71
CA HIS A 249 10.09 5.72 -21.56
C HIS A 249 8.59 5.74 -21.17
N GLU A 250 8.28 5.67 -19.88
CA GLU A 250 6.90 5.65 -19.40
C GLU A 250 6.19 7.01 -19.55
N TRP A 251 6.91 8.10 -19.32
CA TRP A 251 6.38 9.43 -19.62
C TRP A 251 6.06 9.58 -21.12
N ARG A 252 6.93 9.06 -21.99
CA ARG A 252 6.70 9.03 -23.43
C ARG A 252 5.51 8.14 -23.78
N LEU A 253 5.42 6.93 -23.22
CA LEU A 253 4.29 6.03 -23.44
C LEU A 253 2.97 6.68 -23.00
N LEU A 254 2.95 7.34 -21.83
CA LEU A 254 1.78 8.08 -21.35
C LEU A 254 1.38 9.17 -22.37
N ARG A 255 2.34 9.96 -22.86
CA ARG A 255 2.10 11.02 -23.84
C ARG A 255 1.55 10.50 -25.17
N ASP A 256 2.14 9.41 -25.67
CA ASP A 256 1.88 8.93 -27.02
C ASP A 256 0.63 8.02 -27.08
N THR A 257 0.25 7.36 -26.00
CA THR A 257 -0.88 6.41 -25.97
C THR A 257 -2.07 6.87 -25.13
N MET A 258 -1.89 7.82 -24.20
CA MET A 258 -2.92 8.30 -23.26
C MET A 258 -2.88 9.84 -23.16
N PRO A 259 -3.20 10.59 -24.25
CA PRO A 259 -3.02 12.05 -24.29
C PRO A 259 -3.77 12.79 -23.19
N ASP A 260 -4.99 12.38 -22.84
CA ASP A 260 -5.76 13.00 -21.75
C ASP A 260 -5.06 12.86 -20.40
N ALA A 261 -4.47 11.69 -20.12
CA ALA A 261 -3.71 11.46 -18.90
C ALA A 261 -2.37 12.22 -18.89
N TRP A 262 -1.75 12.36 -20.05
CA TRP A 262 -0.56 13.20 -20.20
C TRP A 262 -0.88 14.68 -19.94
N ASP A 263 -1.94 15.21 -20.54
CA ASP A 263 -2.36 16.59 -20.34
C ASP A 263 -2.74 16.86 -18.87
N ASP A 264 -3.35 15.88 -18.20
CA ASP A 264 -3.61 15.97 -16.77
C ASP A 264 -2.32 15.96 -15.94
N ALA A 265 -1.33 15.13 -16.29
CA ALA A 265 -0.03 15.12 -15.60
C ALA A 265 0.72 16.45 -15.81
N VAL A 266 0.72 17.00 -17.01
CA VAL A 266 1.33 18.31 -17.31
C VAL A 266 0.65 19.41 -16.51
N ARG A 267 -0.68 19.49 -16.56
CA ARG A 267 -1.47 20.46 -15.79
C ARG A 267 -1.19 20.35 -14.30
N PHE A 268 -1.20 19.14 -13.77
CA PHE A 268 -0.89 18.88 -12.37
C PHE A 268 0.52 19.35 -11.99
N ASP A 269 1.53 19.14 -12.83
CA ASP A 269 2.92 19.56 -12.57
C ASP A 269 2.99 21.10 -12.39
N TYR A 270 2.23 21.88 -13.16
CA TYR A 270 2.11 23.33 -12.98
C TYR A 270 1.30 23.70 -11.74
N GLU A 271 0.11 23.13 -11.54
CA GLU A 271 -0.77 23.40 -10.40
C GLU A 271 -0.09 23.05 -9.08
N TYR A 272 0.69 21.98 -9.03
CA TYR A 272 1.37 21.56 -7.81
C TYR A 272 2.49 22.54 -7.42
N ARG A 273 3.25 23.07 -8.39
CA ARG A 273 4.22 24.14 -8.12
C ARG A 273 3.56 25.37 -7.52
N GLU A 274 2.45 25.81 -8.07
CA GLU A 274 1.71 26.96 -7.55
C GLU A 274 1.11 26.67 -6.16
N ALA A 275 0.53 25.49 -5.95
CA ALA A 275 0.00 25.10 -4.64
C ALA A 275 1.09 25.06 -3.56
N VAL A 276 2.29 24.55 -3.88
CA VAL A 276 3.44 24.56 -2.96
C VAL A 276 3.90 25.98 -2.64
N LYS A 277 3.95 26.87 -3.65
CA LYS A 277 4.30 28.28 -3.48
C LYS A 277 3.28 29.02 -2.62
N ILE A 278 1.99 28.86 -2.86
CA ILE A 278 0.90 29.47 -2.06
C ILE A 278 1.00 29.02 -0.60
N ARG A 279 1.27 27.73 -0.36
CA ARG A 279 1.44 27.21 1.02
C ARG A 279 2.64 27.80 1.76
N GLY A 280 3.66 28.27 1.05
CA GLY A 280 4.82 29.00 1.60
C GLY A 280 5.68 28.20 2.59
N LYS A 281 5.50 26.87 2.70
CA LYS A 281 6.22 26.02 3.66
C LYS A 281 7.56 25.50 3.14
N LEU A 282 7.79 25.60 1.83
CA LEU A 282 8.99 25.09 1.16
C LEU A 282 9.62 26.21 0.32
N SER A 283 10.93 26.33 0.42
CA SER A 283 11.73 27.24 -0.42
C SER A 283 12.11 26.65 -1.78
N SER A 284 12.02 25.32 -1.90
CA SER A 284 12.38 24.56 -3.09
C SER A 284 11.19 24.39 -4.03
N THR A 285 11.45 24.34 -5.33
CA THR A 285 10.41 24.16 -6.36
C THR A 285 10.29 22.68 -6.75
N PRO A 286 9.09 22.07 -6.68
CA PRO A 286 8.86 20.69 -7.06
C PRO A 286 8.68 20.52 -8.57
N TYR A 287 9.12 19.36 -9.08
CA TYR A 287 8.93 18.91 -10.45
C TYR A 287 8.60 17.42 -10.48
N LEU A 288 7.74 16.99 -11.40
CA LEU A 288 7.46 15.56 -11.60
C LEU A 288 8.63 14.82 -12.21
N HIS A 289 9.45 15.49 -13.01
CA HIS A 289 10.55 14.86 -13.73
C HIS A 289 11.92 15.21 -13.13
N LYS A 290 12.84 14.25 -13.19
CA LYS A 290 14.22 14.34 -12.67
C LYS A 290 15.09 15.45 -13.29
N SER A 291 14.69 15.97 -14.47
CA SER A 291 15.39 17.07 -15.16
C SER A 291 15.16 18.44 -14.51
N LEU A 292 14.20 18.57 -13.57
CA LEU A 292 13.85 19.83 -12.89
C LEU A 292 13.40 20.95 -13.82
N ILE A 293 12.66 20.57 -14.88
CA ILE A 293 11.94 21.46 -15.79
C ILE A 293 10.47 21.01 -15.87
N PRO A 294 9.55 21.86 -16.34
CA PRO A 294 8.16 21.49 -16.56
C PRO A 294 8.04 20.24 -17.44
N LEU A 295 7.06 19.38 -17.14
CA LEU A 295 6.95 18.06 -17.75
C LEU A 295 6.78 18.11 -19.26
N ASP A 296 6.06 19.10 -19.78
CA ASP A 296 5.86 19.35 -21.22
C ASP A 296 7.10 19.81 -21.98
N GLN A 297 8.14 20.27 -21.23
CA GLN A 297 9.42 20.74 -21.79
C GLN A 297 10.52 19.67 -21.73
N VAL A 298 10.20 18.48 -21.19
CA VAL A 298 11.17 17.40 -21.04
C VAL A 298 11.44 16.73 -22.39
N ASP A 299 12.72 16.56 -22.72
CA ASP A 299 13.15 15.77 -23.86
C ASP A 299 13.04 14.27 -23.56
N LEU A 300 11.90 13.69 -23.93
CA LEU A 300 11.57 12.28 -23.73
C LEU A 300 12.03 11.38 -24.89
N ARG A 301 12.88 11.86 -25.81
CA ARG A 301 13.46 11.02 -26.86
C ARG A 301 14.29 9.89 -26.27
N THR A 302 14.34 8.75 -26.97
CA THR A 302 15.20 7.62 -26.58
C THR A 302 16.67 7.99 -26.66
N ASN A 303 17.53 7.20 -26.04
CA ASN A 303 18.98 7.35 -26.18
C ASN A 303 19.43 7.21 -27.65
N VAL A 304 18.79 6.31 -28.41
CA VAL A 304 19.03 6.11 -29.84
C VAL A 304 18.68 7.38 -30.63
N GLU A 305 17.50 7.98 -30.38
CA GLU A 305 17.05 9.23 -31.01
C GLU A 305 17.91 10.44 -30.62
N LYS A 306 18.57 10.39 -29.46
CA LYS A 306 19.56 11.37 -29.00
C LYS A 306 20.96 11.11 -29.55
N GLY A 307 21.14 10.06 -30.37
CA GLY A 307 22.45 9.66 -30.91
C GLY A 307 23.37 8.99 -29.89
N GLN A 308 22.82 8.56 -28.76
CA GLN A 308 23.54 7.81 -27.72
C GLN A 308 23.19 6.33 -27.85
N TYR A 309 24.16 5.53 -28.29
CA TYR A 309 23.99 4.07 -28.35
C TYR A 309 24.36 3.47 -27.00
N SER A 310 23.40 2.76 -26.34
CA SER A 310 23.69 1.98 -25.16
C SER A 310 24.39 0.68 -25.56
N LEU A 311 25.55 0.40 -24.94
CA LEU A 311 26.26 -0.88 -25.11
C LEU A 311 25.56 -2.07 -24.47
N PHE A 312 24.58 -1.81 -23.56
CA PHE A 312 23.92 -2.83 -22.73
C PHE A 312 22.39 -2.84 -22.82
N GLY A 313 21.78 -2.28 -23.85
CA GLY A 313 20.33 -2.17 -23.97
C GLY A 313 19.76 -1.02 -23.12
N GLU A 314 18.47 -0.69 -23.36
CA GLU A 314 17.76 0.25 -22.48
C GLU A 314 17.50 -0.47 -21.16
N ASP A 315 17.92 0.14 -20.03
CA ASP A 315 17.70 -0.40 -18.69
C ASP A 315 16.19 -0.56 -18.43
N GLN A 316 15.72 -1.80 -18.50
CA GLN A 316 14.35 -2.19 -18.18
C GLN A 316 14.11 -2.33 -16.67
N PHE A 317 14.93 -1.70 -15.83
CA PHE A 317 14.69 -1.65 -14.39
C PHE A 317 13.61 -0.61 -14.07
N ASP A 318 12.41 -0.90 -14.51
CA ASP A 318 11.23 -0.14 -14.13
C ASP A 318 10.76 -0.59 -12.75
N GLN A 319 11.08 0.21 -11.74
CA GLN A 319 10.56 0.02 -10.39
C GLN A 319 9.06 0.32 -10.39
N GLU A 320 8.24 -0.70 -10.52
CA GLU A 320 6.80 -0.55 -10.36
C GLU A 320 6.44 -0.23 -8.90
N CYS A 321 5.59 0.78 -8.74
CA CYS A 321 4.96 1.07 -7.47
C CYS A 321 3.69 0.23 -7.31
N GLU A 322 3.83 -1.08 -7.13
CA GLU A 322 2.70 -1.93 -6.76
C GLU A 322 2.31 -1.71 -5.31
N GLY A 323 1.18 -1.07 -5.13
CA GLY A 323 0.30 -0.97 -3.96
C GLY A 323 0.90 -0.82 -2.56
N MET A 324 1.96 -1.48 -2.20
CA MET A 324 2.54 -1.47 -0.86
C MET A 324 4.07 -1.45 -0.87
N CYS A 325 4.67 -0.49 -1.61
CA CYS A 325 6.10 -0.27 -1.54
C CYS A 325 6.50 0.23 -0.15
N GLY A 326 6.93 -0.69 0.67
CA GLY A 326 7.60 -0.37 1.92
C GLY A 326 6.67 -0.13 3.11
N ILE A 327 5.97 -1.16 3.58
CA ILE A 327 5.54 -1.23 4.97
C ILE A 327 6.76 -1.49 5.84
#